data_5e740f71532a0647afd4370dd3336fdb
#
_entry.id   5e740f71532a0647afd4370dd3336fdb
#
_cell.length_a   1.000
_cell.length_b   1.000
_cell.length_c   1.000
_cell.angle_alpha   90.00
_cell.angle_beta   90.00
_cell.angle_gamma   90.00
#
_symmetry.space_group_name_H-M   'P 1'
#
loop_
_entity.id
_entity.type
_entity.pdbx_description
1 polymer ?
#
loop_
_entity_poly.entity_id
_entity_poly.type
_entity_poly.pdbx_seq_one_letter_code
_entity_poly.pdbx_strand_id
1 'polypeptide(L)'
;FVVRTKTTLTGLQLSNSKFKLNQKLNIAISSYRSAPFGGGQGIFIYELSRALQSLGHNIDIISGPPYPNLASKIKLIKSPGLDLFSTFIFRERLALFFNKKNKSTDDWYEFISALFGGFPEIKTFGNRISTLLQDSSYDILIDNQSLSFGILELQNQLPVIEIIHHPITKDYDYDIQFSKS
;
A
#
# COMPACT_ATOMS: atom_id res chain seq x y z
N PHE A 1 -17.58 0.88 -1.56
CA PHE A 1 -16.78 1.95 -0.93
C PHE A 1 -17.18 2.04 0.54
N VAL A 2 -16.31 1.63 1.45
CA VAL A 2 -16.52 1.83 2.89
C VAL A 2 -15.44 2.79 3.36
N VAL A 3 -15.82 4.05 3.56
CA VAL A 3 -14.99 5.02 4.29
C VAL A 3 -15.23 4.76 5.78
N ARG A 4 -14.28 4.18 6.48
CA ARG A 4 -14.32 4.04 7.93
C ARG A 4 -13.34 5.02 8.56
N THR A 5 -13.83 6.22 8.85
CA THR A 5 -13.15 7.15 9.75
C THR A 5 -13.50 6.75 11.18
N LYS A 6 -12.60 6.11 11.91
CA LYS A 6 -12.68 6.01 13.36
C LYS A 6 -12.11 7.31 13.95
N THR A 7 -12.89 8.35 13.97
CA THR A 7 -12.62 9.50 14.82
C THR A 7 -13.27 9.21 16.16
N THR A 8 -12.48 8.90 17.17
CA THR A 8 -12.95 8.90 18.55
C THR A 8 -13.21 10.37 18.91
N LEU A 9 -14.48 10.76 18.88
CA LEU A 9 -14.93 12.11 19.28
C LEU A 9 -14.77 12.25 20.79
N THR A 10 -13.61 12.68 21.24
CA THR A 10 -13.44 13.30 22.55
C THR A 10 -12.88 14.70 22.28
N GLY A 11 -13.79 15.68 22.20
CA GLY A 11 -13.45 17.07 22.47
C GLY A 11 -12.88 17.92 21.34
N LEU A 12 -13.06 17.57 20.07
CA LEU A 12 -12.77 18.49 18.96
C LEU A 12 -14.05 19.22 18.57
N GLN A 13 -14.15 20.48 18.98
CA GLN A 13 -15.07 21.43 18.35
C GLN A 13 -14.75 21.45 16.86
N LEU A 14 -15.73 21.03 16.05
CA LEU A 14 -15.74 21.28 14.61
C LEU A 14 -15.83 22.80 14.43
N SER A 15 -14.68 23.48 14.41
CA SER A 15 -14.63 24.81 13.84
C SER A 15 -15.11 24.66 12.41
N ASN A 16 -16.06 25.48 11.99
CA ASN A 16 -16.59 25.60 10.63
C ASN A 16 -15.44 25.98 9.67
N SER A 17 -14.50 25.09 9.42
CA SER A 17 -13.58 25.21 8.31
C SER A 17 -14.40 24.90 7.06
N LYS A 18 -14.87 25.97 6.40
CA LYS A 18 -15.39 25.89 5.04
C LYS A 18 -14.39 25.10 4.23
N PHE A 19 -14.70 23.83 3.91
CA PHE A 19 -13.95 23.04 2.95
C PHE A 19 -13.91 23.88 1.67
N LYS A 20 -12.76 24.48 1.37
CA LYS A 20 -12.54 25.16 0.10
C LYS A 20 -12.46 24.04 -0.95
N LEU A 21 -13.52 23.88 -1.72
CA LEU A 21 -13.67 22.90 -2.81
C LEU A 21 -12.53 22.90 -3.84
N ASN A 22 -11.57 23.81 -3.77
CA ASN A 22 -10.44 23.98 -4.70
C ASN A 22 -9.07 24.00 -4.00
N GLN A 23 -8.92 23.33 -2.86
CA GLN A 23 -7.61 23.25 -2.22
C GLN A 23 -6.77 22.20 -2.90
N LYS A 24 -5.57 22.58 -3.36
CA LYS A 24 -4.56 21.65 -3.84
C LYS A 24 -3.99 20.85 -2.67
N LEU A 25 -4.00 19.53 -2.78
CA LEU A 25 -3.51 18.60 -1.76
C LEU A 25 -2.21 17.94 -2.21
N ASN A 26 -1.38 17.57 -1.22
CA ASN A 26 -0.25 16.66 -1.38
C ASN A 26 -0.72 15.27 -0.95
N ILE A 27 -0.88 14.37 -1.89
CA ILE A 27 -1.47 13.04 -1.68
C ILE A 27 -0.39 11.98 -1.85
N ALA A 28 -0.19 11.17 -0.81
CA ALA A 28 0.56 9.92 -0.94
C ALA A 28 -0.39 8.78 -1.30
N ILE A 29 -0.02 7.95 -2.26
CA ILE A 29 -0.75 6.71 -2.56
C ILE A 29 0.21 5.55 -2.31
N SER A 30 -0.12 4.66 -1.37
CA SER A 30 0.66 3.47 -1.06
C SER A 30 0.10 2.23 -1.72
N SER A 31 0.99 1.34 -2.19
CA SER A 31 0.63 0.03 -2.70
C SER A 31 1.77 -0.95 -2.49
N TYR A 32 1.53 -2.02 -1.75
CA TYR A 32 2.58 -2.98 -1.44
C TYR A 32 3.11 -3.72 -2.68
N ARG A 33 2.34 -3.78 -3.75
CA ARG A 33 2.72 -4.27 -5.08
C ARG A 33 1.82 -3.66 -6.15
N SER A 34 2.37 -3.37 -7.33
CA SER A 34 1.62 -2.69 -8.40
C SER A 34 2.13 -3.11 -9.78
N ALA A 35 2.15 -4.43 -10.05
CA ALA A 35 2.59 -4.95 -11.36
C ALA A 35 1.85 -4.24 -12.51
N PRO A 36 2.58 -3.68 -13.49
CA PRO A 36 1.97 -2.88 -14.56
C PRO A 36 1.10 -3.69 -15.50
N PHE A 37 1.36 -5.01 -15.63
CA PHE A 37 0.71 -5.89 -16.62
C PHE A 37 0.11 -7.17 -15.99
N GLY A 38 0.13 -7.32 -14.68
CA GLY A 38 -0.32 -8.54 -14.01
C GLY A 38 -1.25 -8.25 -12.84
N GLY A 39 -2.49 -7.90 -13.11
CA GLY A 39 -3.49 -7.61 -12.08
C GLY A 39 -4.02 -6.18 -12.11
N GLY A 40 -5.21 -5.97 -11.55
CA GLY A 40 -5.91 -4.68 -11.58
C GLY A 40 -5.25 -3.57 -10.77
N GLN A 41 -4.41 -3.91 -9.77
CA GLN A 41 -3.84 -2.93 -8.85
C GLN A 41 -2.92 -1.91 -9.53
N GLY A 42 -2.05 -2.36 -10.43
CA GLY A 42 -1.15 -1.45 -11.15
C GLY A 42 -1.89 -0.50 -12.09
N ILE A 43 -2.90 -1.01 -12.81
CA ILE A 43 -3.77 -0.20 -13.67
C ILE A 43 -4.56 0.80 -12.84
N PHE A 44 -5.12 0.35 -11.71
CA PHE A 44 -5.87 1.21 -10.81
C PHE A 44 -5.02 2.39 -10.29
N ILE A 45 -3.80 2.12 -9.81
CA ILE A 45 -2.87 3.15 -9.34
C ILE A 45 -2.54 4.14 -10.45
N TYR A 46 -2.29 3.65 -11.67
CA TYR A 46 -2.03 4.51 -12.83
C TYR A 46 -3.19 5.47 -13.10
N GLU A 47 -4.42 4.95 -13.20
CA GLU A 47 -5.60 5.76 -13.52
C GLU A 47 -6.00 6.69 -12.37
N LEU A 48 -5.96 6.22 -11.13
CA LEU A 48 -6.27 7.03 -9.96
C LEU A 48 -5.29 8.21 -9.83
N SER A 49 -3.98 7.93 -9.91
CA SER A 49 -2.96 8.97 -9.78
C SER A 49 -3.05 10.01 -10.89
N ARG A 50 -3.33 9.58 -12.11
CA ARG A 50 -3.55 10.47 -13.27
C ARG A 50 -4.79 11.33 -13.09
N ALA A 51 -5.90 10.76 -12.62
CA ALA A 51 -7.14 11.49 -12.38
C ALA A 51 -6.96 12.55 -11.29
N LEU A 52 -6.34 12.21 -10.16
CA LEU A 52 -6.08 13.15 -9.07
C LEU A 52 -5.10 14.25 -9.50
N GLN A 53 -4.09 13.93 -10.30
CA GLN A 53 -3.18 14.92 -10.87
C GLN A 53 -3.92 15.89 -11.80
N SER A 54 -4.85 15.39 -12.64
CA SER A 54 -5.65 16.23 -13.54
C SER A 54 -6.59 17.20 -12.79
N LEU A 55 -6.97 16.85 -11.57
CA LEU A 55 -7.72 17.72 -10.64
C LEU A 55 -6.83 18.77 -9.94
N GLY A 56 -5.53 18.77 -10.22
CA GLY A 56 -4.58 19.77 -9.72
C GLY A 56 -3.86 19.40 -8.43
N HIS A 57 -4.01 18.17 -7.91
CA HIS A 57 -3.32 17.71 -6.71
C HIS A 57 -1.87 17.30 -7.02
N ASN A 58 -1.00 17.35 -6.00
CA ASN A 58 0.33 16.77 -6.05
C ASN A 58 0.25 15.31 -5.62
N ILE A 59 0.79 14.39 -6.44
CA ILE A 59 0.67 12.96 -6.18
C ILE A 59 2.05 12.32 -6.15
N ASP A 60 2.35 11.63 -5.04
CA ASP A 60 3.49 10.73 -4.93
C ASP A 60 2.99 9.29 -4.74
N ILE A 61 3.58 8.35 -5.46
CA ILE A 61 3.28 6.93 -5.33
C ILE A 61 4.40 6.27 -4.53
N ILE A 62 4.03 5.56 -3.45
CA ILE A 62 4.95 4.77 -2.65
C ILE A 62 4.64 3.30 -2.90
N SER A 63 5.54 2.58 -3.56
CA SER A 63 5.27 1.20 -3.94
C SER A 63 6.36 0.24 -3.55
N GLY A 64 5.95 -0.96 -3.12
CA GLY A 64 6.78 -2.16 -3.11
C GLY A 64 6.87 -2.78 -4.51
N PRO A 65 7.81 -3.72 -4.72
CA PRO A 65 7.92 -4.45 -5.96
C PRO A 65 6.76 -5.46 -6.14
N PRO A 66 6.34 -5.75 -7.38
CA PRO A 66 6.72 -5.10 -8.62
C PRO A 66 6.14 -3.69 -8.74
N TYR A 67 6.94 -2.77 -9.30
CA TYR A 67 6.59 -1.35 -9.35
C TYR A 67 5.63 -1.01 -10.48
N PRO A 68 4.76 0.02 -10.31
CA PRO A 68 3.83 0.45 -11.34
C PRO A 68 4.52 1.24 -12.45
N ASN A 69 3.92 1.26 -13.63
CA ASN A 69 4.14 2.31 -14.59
C ASN A 69 3.32 3.54 -14.17
N LEU A 70 3.87 4.73 -14.33
CA LEU A 70 3.21 5.98 -13.93
C LEU A 70 3.19 6.98 -15.08
N ALA A 71 2.21 7.87 -15.06
CA ALA A 71 2.16 9.00 -15.96
C ALA A 71 3.31 9.99 -15.68
N SER A 72 3.66 10.82 -16.69
CA SER A 72 4.68 11.84 -16.52
C SER A 72 4.36 12.80 -15.37
N LYS A 73 5.39 13.21 -14.63
CA LYS A 73 5.32 14.13 -13.48
C LYS A 73 4.77 13.52 -12.17
N ILE A 74 4.42 12.22 -12.13
CA ILE A 74 4.10 11.54 -10.89
C ILE A 74 5.38 10.90 -10.36
N LYS A 75 5.74 11.21 -9.11
CA LYS A 75 6.93 10.70 -8.46
C LYS A 75 6.68 9.29 -7.92
N LEU A 76 7.60 8.36 -8.22
CA LEU A 76 7.62 7.03 -7.61
C LEU A 76 8.67 7.00 -6.50
N ILE A 77 8.22 6.71 -5.29
CA ILE A 77 9.05 6.42 -4.12
C ILE A 77 9.07 4.92 -3.95
N LYS A 78 10.20 4.29 -4.21
CA LYS A 78 10.37 2.84 -4.11
C LYS A 78 10.58 2.43 -2.66
N SER A 79 9.77 1.46 -2.19
CA SER A 79 9.93 0.78 -0.91
C SER A 79 10.37 -0.66 -1.17
N PRO A 80 11.69 -0.93 -1.34
CA PRO A 80 12.17 -2.22 -1.81
C PRO A 80 11.99 -3.31 -0.75
N GLY A 81 11.43 -4.45 -1.17
CA GLY A 81 11.42 -5.74 -0.49
C GLY A 81 12.15 -6.79 -1.31
N LEU A 82 11.93 -8.06 -1.02
CA LEU A 82 12.54 -9.17 -1.76
C LEU A 82 11.84 -9.50 -3.09
N ASP A 83 10.69 -8.90 -3.38
CA ASP A 83 9.87 -9.20 -4.57
C ASP A 83 9.52 -10.70 -4.69
N LEU A 84 9.09 -11.30 -3.61
CA LEU A 84 8.76 -12.73 -3.54
C LEU A 84 7.55 -13.11 -4.41
N PHE A 85 6.79 -12.10 -4.85
CA PHE A 85 5.65 -12.29 -5.74
C PHE A 85 6.06 -12.58 -7.19
N SER A 86 7.25 -12.13 -7.60
CA SER A 86 7.74 -12.33 -8.97
C SER A 86 7.99 -13.79 -9.31
N THR A 87 8.18 -14.65 -8.29
CA THR A 87 8.42 -16.08 -8.50
C THR A 87 7.89 -16.94 -7.35
N PHE A 88 7.34 -18.10 -7.72
CA PHE A 88 6.95 -19.16 -6.77
C PHE A 88 7.97 -20.29 -6.71
N ILE A 89 9.05 -20.23 -7.52
CA ILE A 89 10.09 -21.25 -7.58
C ILE A 89 11.06 -21.05 -6.41
N PHE A 90 11.21 -22.07 -5.56
CA PHE A 90 12.04 -22.00 -4.36
C PHE A 90 13.49 -21.56 -4.63
N ARG A 91 14.12 -22.11 -5.66
CA ARG A 91 15.51 -21.75 -6.04
C ARG A 91 15.64 -20.26 -6.43
N GLU A 92 14.64 -19.72 -7.10
CA GLU A 92 14.63 -18.30 -7.49
C GLU A 92 14.43 -17.39 -6.27
N ARG A 93 13.57 -17.77 -5.32
CA ARG A 93 13.43 -17.07 -4.04
C ARG A 93 14.71 -17.04 -3.23
N LEU A 94 15.43 -18.17 -3.20
CA LEU A 94 16.78 -18.23 -2.62
C LEU A 94 17.72 -17.24 -3.33
N ALA A 95 17.72 -17.24 -4.67
CA ALA A 95 18.57 -16.35 -5.44
C ALA A 95 18.24 -14.86 -5.18
N LEU A 96 16.95 -14.48 -5.10
CA LEU A 96 16.53 -13.12 -4.76
C LEU A 96 17.12 -12.69 -3.41
N PHE A 97 17.04 -13.56 -2.40
CA PHE A 97 17.57 -13.26 -1.09
C PHE A 97 19.11 -13.17 -1.08
N PHE A 98 19.80 -14.17 -1.63
CA PHE A 98 21.25 -14.21 -1.56
C PHE A 98 21.93 -13.15 -2.44
N ASN A 99 21.34 -12.78 -3.57
CA ASN A 99 21.87 -11.74 -4.47
C ASN A 99 21.69 -10.32 -3.93
N LYS A 100 20.80 -10.09 -2.97
CA LYS A 100 20.64 -8.78 -2.32
C LYS A 100 21.85 -8.48 -1.42
N LYS A 101 22.66 -7.47 -1.76
CA LYS A 101 23.90 -7.14 -1.04
C LYS A 101 23.65 -6.67 0.40
N ASN A 102 22.75 -5.71 0.59
CA ASN A 102 22.43 -5.16 1.90
C ASN A 102 21.07 -5.70 2.36
N LYS A 103 21.09 -6.62 3.31
CA LYS A 103 19.88 -7.26 3.86
C LYS A 103 19.43 -6.54 5.12
N SER A 104 18.18 -6.10 5.13
CA SER A 104 17.53 -5.57 6.32
C SER A 104 16.94 -6.70 7.18
N THR A 105 16.50 -6.37 8.38
CA THR A 105 15.73 -7.29 9.24
C THR A 105 14.44 -7.73 8.56
N ASP A 106 13.80 -6.83 7.81
CA ASP A 106 12.60 -7.15 7.03
C ASP A 106 12.87 -8.17 5.94
N ASP A 107 14.03 -8.09 5.26
CA ASP A 107 14.41 -9.07 4.24
C ASP A 107 14.58 -10.48 4.83
N TRP A 108 15.18 -10.58 6.00
CA TRP A 108 15.28 -11.86 6.72
C TRP A 108 13.91 -12.38 7.12
N TYR A 109 13.04 -11.50 7.63
CA TYR A 109 11.68 -11.87 7.97
C TYR A 109 10.87 -12.32 6.75
N GLU A 110 10.96 -11.59 5.63
CA GLU A 110 10.33 -11.96 4.36
C GLU A 110 10.81 -13.32 3.88
N PHE A 111 12.12 -13.55 3.88
CA PHE A 111 12.71 -14.81 3.43
C PHE A 111 12.27 -15.98 4.29
N ILE A 112 12.44 -15.89 5.60
CA ILE A 112 12.07 -16.98 6.53
C ILE A 112 10.56 -17.25 6.46
N SER A 113 9.73 -16.22 6.50
CA SER A 113 8.28 -16.37 6.40
C SER A 113 7.84 -17.05 5.11
N ALA A 114 8.47 -16.73 4.00
CA ALA A 114 8.18 -17.33 2.71
C ALA A 114 8.53 -18.82 2.63
N LEU A 115 9.53 -19.30 3.41
CA LEU A 115 9.87 -20.73 3.50
C LEU A 115 8.73 -21.56 4.11
N PHE A 116 7.91 -20.94 4.96
CA PHE A 116 6.76 -21.57 5.63
C PHE A 116 5.43 -21.21 4.96
N GLY A 117 5.45 -20.70 3.73
CA GLY A 117 4.23 -20.35 2.97
C GLY A 117 3.53 -19.05 3.42
N GLY A 118 4.18 -18.22 4.21
CA GLY A 118 3.66 -16.92 4.62
C GLY A 118 3.72 -15.87 3.50
N PHE A 119 2.91 -14.82 3.67
CA PHE A 119 2.88 -13.63 2.81
C PHE A 119 3.33 -12.40 3.60
N PRO A 120 4.62 -12.25 3.87
CA PRO A 120 5.15 -11.24 4.78
C PRO A 120 5.17 -9.82 4.22
N GLU A 121 5.07 -9.65 2.90
CA GLU A 121 5.28 -8.39 2.20
C GLU A 121 4.36 -7.28 2.68
N ILE A 122 3.11 -7.62 3.02
CA ILE A 122 2.13 -6.65 3.53
C ILE A 122 2.62 -6.03 4.84
N LYS A 123 3.11 -6.87 5.77
CA LYS A 123 3.58 -6.40 7.07
C LYS A 123 4.86 -5.56 6.94
N THR A 124 5.85 -6.07 6.22
CA THR A 124 7.13 -5.38 6.05
C THR A 124 6.99 -4.09 5.24
N PHE A 125 6.13 -4.09 4.22
CA PHE A 125 5.77 -2.87 3.50
C PHE A 125 5.15 -1.83 4.43
N GLY A 126 4.17 -2.22 5.27
CA GLY A 126 3.55 -1.33 6.24
C GLY A 126 4.55 -0.72 7.22
N ASN A 127 5.49 -1.49 7.74
CA ASN A 127 6.55 -0.99 8.61
C ASN A 127 7.42 0.06 7.89
N ARG A 128 7.82 -0.21 6.64
CA ARG A 128 8.62 0.73 5.84
C ARG A 128 7.86 2.02 5.53
N ILE A 129 6.57 1.92 5.20
CA ILE A 129 5.71 3.08 4.95
C ILE A 129 5.52 3.91 6.21
N SER A 130 5.24 3.27 7.35
CA SER A 130 5.10 3.97 8.63
C SER A 130 6.34 4.80 8.95
N THR A 131 7.52 4.22 8.82
CA THR A 131 8.78 4.95 9.02
C THR A 131 8.99 6.09 8.00
N LEU A 132 8.66 5.85 6.74
CA LEU A 132 8.87 6.82 5.65
C LEU A 132 7.93 8.02 5.77
N LEU A 133 6.72 7.83 6.29
CA LEU A 133 5.68 8.86 6.39
C LEU A 133 5.62 9.53 7.76
N GLN A 134 6.39 9.08 8.75
CA GLN A 134 6.30 9.55 10.13
C GLN A 134 6.37 11.07 10.29
N ASP A 135 7.21 11.76 9.51
CA ASP A 135 7.36 13.22 9.55
C ASP A 135 7.04 13.85 8.18
N SER A 136 6.16 13.23 7.42
CA SER A 136 5.83 13.69 6.07
C SER A 136 4.86 14.86 6.07
N SER A 137 4.91 15.66 5.01
CA SER A 137 4.02 16.82 4.79
C SER A 137 2.82 16.50 3.88
N TYR A 138 2.42 15.23 3.77
CA TYR A 138 1.23 14.85 3.02
C TYR A 138 -0.04 15.21 3.77
N ASP A 139 -1.05 15.65 3.02
CA ASP A 139 -2.36 15.98 3.57
C ASP A 139 -3.23 14.74 3.78
N ILE A 140 -2.98 13.67 3.00
CA ILE A 140 -3.73 12.42 3.03
C ILE A 140 -2.91 11.26 2.47
N LEU A 141 -3.11 10.08 3.04
CA LEU A 141 -2.64 8.80 2.51
C LEU A 141 -3.82 8.02 1.92
N ILE A 142 -3.69 7.57 0.68
CA ILE A 142 -4.59 6.60 0.06
C ILE A 142 -3.86 5.27 0.02
N ASP A 143 -4.31 4.29 0.81
CA ASP A 143 -3.73 2.95 0.80
C ASP A 143 -4.48 2.01 -0.15
N ASN A 144 -3.72 1.40 -1.06
CA ASN A 144 -4.26 0.48 -2.05
C ASN A 144 -4.15 -0.96 -1.54
N GLN A 145 -5.09 -1.31 -0.66
CA GLN A 145 -5.31 -2.68 -0.15
C GLN A 145 -4.07 -3.33 0.52
N SER A 146 -3.23 -2.57 1.20
CA SER A 146 -2.17 -3.21 1.99
C SER A 146 -2.67 -3.71 3.34
N LEU A 147 -3.69 -3.07 3.92
CA LEU A 147 -4.36 -3.48 5.17
C LEU A 147 -3.37 -3.83 6.30
N SER A 148 -2.25 -3.12 6.37
CA SER A 148 -1.20 -3.43 7.33
C SER A 148 -1.34 -2.64 8.63
N PHE A 149 -0.84 -3.19 9.74
CA PHE A 149 -0.82 -2.49 11.03
C PHE A 149 -0.01 -1.18 10.98
N GLY A 150 1.11 -1.14 10.22
CA GLY A 150 1.90 0.08 10.06
C GLY A 150 1.09 1.22 9.42
N ILE A 151 0.17 0.92 8.50
CA ILE A 151 -0.75 1.92 7.93
C ILE A 151 -1.77 2.39 8.97
N LEU A 152 -2.26 1.47 9.82
CA LEU A 152 -3.20 1.85 10.90
C LEU A 152 -2.57 2.82 11.90
N GLU A 153 -1.28 2.68 12.21
CA GLU A 153 -0.57 3.61 13.10
C GLU A 153 -0.49 5.03 12.54
N LEU A 154 -0.38 5.16 11.21
CA LEU A 154 -0.36 6.46 10.53
C LEU A 154 -1.66 7.26 10.66
N GLN A 155 -2.80 6.61 10.95
CA GLN A 155 -4.09 7.30 11.14
C GLN A 155 -4.08 8.33 12.29
N ASN A 156 -3.12 8.23 13.21
CA ASN A 156 -2.94 9.21 14.28
C ASN A 156 -2.23 10.48 13.81
N GLN A 157 -1.61 10.47 12.64
CA GLN A 157 -0.77 11.55 12.11
C GLN A 157 -1.40 12.21 10.88
N LEU A 158 -1.98 11.44 9.99
CA LEU A 158 -2.63 11.93 8.78
C LEU A 158 -3.90 11.12 8.45
N PRO A 159 -4.88 11.74 7.76
CA PRO A 159 -6.04 11.01 7.27
C PRO A 159 -5.64 9.88 6.33
N VAL A 160 -6.21 8.68 6.52
CA VAL A 160 -5.97 7.52 5.68
C VAL A 160 -7.27 7.06 5.04
N ILE A 161 -7.25 6.89 3.72
CA ILE A 161 -8.30 6.25 2.94
C ILE A 161 -7.80 4.86 2.54
N GLU A 162 -8.53 3.83 2.97
CA GLU A 162 -8.25 2.46 2.56
C GLU A 162 -9.12 2.06 1.37
N ILE A 163 -8.51 1.58 0.29
CA ILE A 163 -9.22 1.06 -0.89
C ILE A 163 -9.17 -0.46 -0.85
N ILE A 164 -10.33 -1.08 -0.76
CA ILE A 164 -10.46 -2.54 -0.73
C ILE A 164 -11.05 -3.01 -2.05
N HIS A 165 -10.28 -3.74 -2.85
CA HIS A 165 -10.72 -4.29 -4.14
C HIS A 165 -11.53 -5.57 -3.99
N HIS A 166 -11.14 -6.42 -3.01
CA HIS A 166 -11.78 -7.71 -2.78
C HIS A 166 -12.13 -7.89 -1.31
N PRO A 167 -13.34 -8.32 -0.99
CA PRO A 167 -13.69 -8.71 0.37
C PRO A 167 -13.06 -10.08 0.69
N ILE A 168 -11.82 -10.09 1.18
CA ILE A 168 -11.00 -11.29 1.47
C ILE A 168 -11.77 -12.35 2.28
N THR A 169 -12.63 -11.91 3.20
CA THR A 169 -13.47 -12.83 4.00
C THR A 169 -14.48 -13.59 3.16
N LYS A 170 -15.05 -12.97 2.11
CA LYS A 170 -15.99 -13.65 1.22
C LYS A 170 -15.31 -14.63 0.28
N ASP A 171 -14.11 -14.28 -0.20
CA ASP A 171 -13.32 -15.18 -1.05
C ASP A 171 -12.94 -16.44 -0.26
N TYR A 172 -12.56 -16.30 1.02
CA TYR A 172 -12.29 -17.43 1.91
C TYR A 172 -13.52 -18.33 2.14
N ASP A 173 -14.72 -17.74 2.34
CA ASP A 173 -15.95 -18.50 2.52
C ASP A 173 -16.34 -19.29 1.25
N TYR A 174 -16.10 -18.71 0.07
CA TYR A 174 -16.31 -19.40 -1.21
C TYR A 174 -15.34 -20.58 -1.37
N ASP A 175 -14.04 -20.39 -1.10
CA ASP A 175 -13.04 -21.44 -1.22
C ASP A 175 -13.33 -22.63 -0.29
N ILE A 176 -13.80 -22.36 0.94
CA ILE A 176 -14.23 -23.42 1.88
C ILE A 176 -15.46 -24.17 1.35
N GLN A 177 -16.42 -23.49 0.76
CA GLN A 177 -17.63 -24.16 0.21
C GLN A 177 -17.29 -25.09 -0.95
N PHE A 178 -16.39 -24.67 -1.85
CA PHE A 178 -15.99 -25.47 -3.00
C PHE A 178 -14.98 -26.58 -2.66
N SER A 179 -14.19 -26.45 -1.60
CA SER A 179 -13.25 -27.49 -1.17
C SER A 179 -13.92 -28.68 -0.47
N LYS A 180 -15.19 -28.55 -0.11
CA LYS A 180 -16.00 -29.59 0.58
C LYS A 180 -16.95 -30.35 -0.36
N SER A 181 -17.01 -30.02 -1.64
CA SER A 181 -17.77 -30.70 -2.69
C SER A 181 -16.85 -31.57 -3.54
#